data_cb925d1c9f8cade553612625cf79406e
#
_entry.id   cb925d1c9f8cade553612625cf79406e
#
_cell.length_a   1.000
_cell.length_b   1.000
_cell.length_c   1.000
_cell.angle_alpha   90.00
_cell.angle_beta   90.00
_cell.angle_gamma   90.00
#
_symmetry.space_group_name_H-M   'P 1'
#
loop_
_entity.id
_entity.type
_entity.pdbx_description
1 polymer ?
#
loop_
_entity_poly.entity_id
_entity_poly.type
_entity_poly.pdbx_seq_one_letter_code
_entity_poly.pdbx_strand_id
1 'polypeptide(L)'
;MRTESNAKLVAGTELLAALLIVISSAFLSAEERIVPYQPKASPLLWPSEPPEDIPFEQSTELVGIVFTSIHSDYRAADTWYPSWASDGNLYSPWTDGTTDGMPSSSGGRSATTGQAVMSGDDPLNLTTKALGTTRGDPHPYEGRYPCGSLVYNGVWYYGTYCLGPSGSVEHEGMKWNWPVLGPIPGFRISTDFGKTWIDSPHTPAKPLFPEPARFMGPVKIGSPKFVDFGKNMEHSPDGKAYLVGYGAQENDPKPRYANLSWISGDQIYLTRVPPGIESINDESKYEYFAGHDKNGEPLWSYDFEQIKPLLEWNNNMGCVTITYNALLKKYLMCVTDGWPTVAKMNSYILEAGRITGPWKLITYMKAFGEQGYFLNFPSKFIGADGYTLWLCYSANFSQGWNNVRFKAMPPGSRYGLVLQQTRLLNPATLRQHKNEETRQQPDPLKSGGNLARKARITATSTHSGYTAEAVIDGVVGGYPEDTSAEWASAGEKTLAAIRLDWDQPQTIDRIWLFDRPNTHADQITAGQLVFSDGVTVTIGEKL
;
A
#
# COMPACT_ATOMS: atom_id res chain seq x y z
N MET A 1 -19.34 -27.88 -14.66
CA MET A 1 -18.85 -26.55 -15.00
C MET A 1 -18.28 -26.57 -16.38
N ARG A 2 -18.74 -25.74 -17.28
CA ARG A 2 -18.21 -25.66 -18.66
C ARG A 2 -16.97 -24.79 -18.58
N THR A 3 -15.81 -25.30 -18.92
CA THR A 3 -14.59 -24.53 -19.10
C THR A 3 -14.58 -23.98 -20.52
N GLU A 4 -14.92 -22.73 -20.68
CA GLU A 4 -14.75 -22.00 -21.93
C GLU A 4 -13.41 -21.27 -21.87
N SER A 5 -12.57 -21.43 -22.87
CA SER A 5 -11.23 -20.81 -22.88
C SER A 5 -11.14 -19.74 -23.95
N ASN A 6 -10.55 -18.61 -23.62
CA ASN A 6 -10.39 -17.44 -24.49
C ASN A 6 -8.92 -17.10 -24.70
N ALA A 7 -8.50 -16.81 -25.90
CA ALA A 7 -7.13 -16.44 -26.23
C ALA A 7 -7.04 -15.30 -27.24
N LYS A 8 -6.14 -14.36 -27.05
CA LYS A 8 -5.75 -13.32 -27.99
C LYS A 8 -4.27 -13.44 -28.36
N LEU A 9 -3.96 -13.30 -29.65
CA LEU A 9 -2.63 -13.56 -30.17
C LEU A 9 -1.99 -12.31 -30.79
N VAL A 10 -0.74 -12.00 -30.40
CA VAL A 10 0.08 -10.92 -30.96
C VAL A 10 1.48 -11.44 -31.30
N ALA A 11 1.97 -11.22 -32.51
CA ALA A 11 3.23 -11.78 -33.01
C ALA A 11 4.25 -10.73 -33.48
N GLY A 12 5.50 -10.92 -33.19
CA GLY A 12 6.65 -10.12 -33.59
C GLY A 12 7.74 -10.96 -34.30
N THR A 13 8.58 -10.34 -35.12
CA THR A 13 9.35 -10.93 -36.24
C THR A 13 10.40 -12.00 -35.95
N GLU A 14 10.42 -13.06 -36.67
CA GLU A 14 11.29 -14.07 -37.33
C GLU A 14 11.00 -15.55 -37.06
N LEU A 15 10.44 -16.25 -38.03
CA LEU A 15 10.52 -17.60 -38.58
C LEU A 15 9.19 -18.20 -39.11
N LEU A 16 9.27 -18.97 -40.22
CA LEU A 16 8.19 -19.46 -41.09
C LEU A 16 7.15 -20.36 -40.41
N ALA A 17 5.82 -20.04 -40.45
CA ALA A 17 4.82 -21.07 -40.17
C ALA A 17 3.33 -20.70 -40.35
N ALA A 18 2.46 -21.71 -40.55
CA ALA A 18 1.06 -21.66 -40.12
C ALA A 18 1.01 -22.07 -38.64
N LEU A 19 0.21 -21.39 -37.83
CA LEU A 19 0.09 -21.65 -36.40
C LEU A 19 -1.25 -22.33 -36.11
N LEU A 20 -1.21 -23.51 -35.49
CA LEU A 20 -2.38 -24.13 -34.88
C LEU A 20 -2.26 -24.07 -33.36
N ILE A 21 -3.21 -23.43 -32.68
CA ILE A 21 -3.30 -23.46 -31.24
C ILE A 21 -4.32 -24.49 -30.83
N VAL A 22 -3.85 -25.57 -30.19
CA VAL A 22 -4.70 -26.61 -29.60
C VAL A 22 -4.67 -26.46 -28.08
N ILE A 23 -5.83 -26.18 -27.47
CA ILE A 23 -5.96 -26.00 -26.02
C ILE A 23 -6.37 -27.35 -25.42
N SER A 24 -5.53 -27.88 -24.53
CA SER A 24 -5.73 -29.18 -23.90
C SER A 24 -5.54 -29.12 -22.39
N SER A 25 -6.38 -29.82 -21.64
CA SER A 25 -6.29 -29.99 -20.19
C SER A 25 -5.60 -31.31 -19.78
N ALA A 26 -4.77 -31.93 -20.64
CA ALA A 26 -4.09 -33.18 -20.35
C ALA A 26 -2.74 -32.97 -19.64
N PHE A 27 -2.46 -33.84 -18.66
CA PHE A 27 -1.16 -33.94 -17.99
C PHE A 27 -0.09 -34.45 -18.94
N LEU A 28 1.00 -33.75 -19.11
CA LEU A 28 2.17 -34.16 -19.88
C LEU A 28 3.40 -34.35 -18.98
N SER A 29 4.19 -35.38 -19.32
CA SER A 29 5.44 -35.74 -18.64
C SER A 29 6.53 -34.69 -18.79
N ALA A 30 7.44 -34.66 -17.80
CA ALA A 30 8.47 -33.65 -17.62
C ALA A 30 9.57 -33.69 -18.68
N GLU A 31 9.35 -33.11 -19.86
CA GLU A 31 10.44 -32.76 -20.79
C GLU A 31 10.23 -31.31 -21.28
N GLU A 32 11.23 -30.50 -21.03
CA GLU A 32 11.38 -29.08 -21.41
C GLU A 32 10.11 -28.21 -21.23
N ARG A 33 9.85 -27.84 -19.98
CA ARG A 33 8.90 -26.77 -19.69
C ARG A 33 9.52 -25.42 -20.13
N ILE A 34 9.10 -24.93 -21.28
CA ILE A 34 9.24 -23.49 -21.55
C ILE A 34 8.26 -22.81 -20.58
N VAL A 35 8.79 -22.26 -19.51
CA VAL A 35 7.99 -21.41 -18.61
C VAL A 35 7.48 -20.24 -19.45
N PRO A 36 6.17 -20.03 -19.58
CA PRO A 36 5.66 -18.85 -20.26
C PRO A 36 6.29 -17.63 -19.61
N TYR A 37 6.84 -16.72 -20.43
CA TYR A 37 7.23 -15.42 -19.94
C TYR A 37 5.94 -14.71 -19.49
N GLN A 38 5.63 -14.86 -18.22
CA GLN A 38 4.74 -13.89 -17.60
C GLN A 38 5.51 -12.57 -17.59
N PRO A 39 5.03 -11.51 -18.27
CA PRO A 39 5.62 -10.22 -18.08
C PRO A 39 5.55 -9.95 -16.57
N LYS A 40 6.70 -9.95 -15.88
CA LYS A 40 6.77 -9.37 -14.55
C LYS A 40 6.07 -8.03 -14.70
N ALA A 41 5.00 -7.81 -13.94
CA ALA A 41 4.30 -6.55 -14.00
C ALA A 41 5.37 -5.47 -14.01
N SER A 42 5.36 -4.63 -15.04
CA SER A 42 6.47 -3.68 -15.26
C SER A 42 6.59 -2.79 -14.05
N PRO A 43 7.80 -2.43 -13.61
CA PRO A 43 7.96 -1.47 -12.54
C PRO A 43 7.14 -0.22 -12.83
N LEU A 44 6.37 0.25 -11.87
CA LEU A 44 5.48 1.40 -12.00
C LEU A 44 6.15 2.62 -11.35
N LEU A 45 6.58 3.58 -12.17
CA LEU A 45 6.87 4.92 -11.67
C LEU A 45 5.54 5.58 -11.30
N TRP A 46 5.33 5.87 -10.03
CA TRP A 46 4.10 6.57 -9.64
C TRP A 46 4.15 8.02 -10.15
N PRO A 47 3.15 8.46 -10.92
CA PRO A 47 3.11 9.84 -11.36
C PRO A 47 2.91 10.77 -10.16
N SER A 48 3.81 11.75 -9.99
CA SER A 48 3.66 12.75 -8.95
C SER A 48 2.76 13.88 -9.48
N GLU A 49 1.56 13.99 -8.91
CA GLU A 49 0.55 14.97 -9.32
C GLU A 49 0.08 15.81 -8.13
N PRO A 50 0.97 16.67 -7.57
CA PRO A 50 0.60 17.50 -6.44
C PRO A 50 -0.45 18.54 -6.86
N PRO A 51 -1.39 18.91 -5.96
CA PRO A 51 -2.30 20.03 -6.20
C PRO A 51 -1.55 21.36 -6.15
N GLU A 52 -2.16 22.42 -6.70
CA GLU A 52 -1.53 23.73 -6.83
C GLU A 52 -1.18 24.41 -5.50
N ASP A 53 -1.93 24.10 -4.45
CA ASP A 53 -1.75 24.67 -3.10
C ASP A 53 -0.78 23.88 -2.20
N ILE A 54 -0.07 22.88 -2.74
CA ILE A 54 0.90 22.12 -1.96
C ILE A 54 1.99 23.03 -1.37
N PRO A 55 2.23 23.00 -0.04
CA PRO A 55 3.17 23.94 0.60
C PRO A 55 4.64 23.47 0.53
N PHE A 56 4.93 22.31 -0.06
CA PHE A 56 6.25 21.71 -0.06
C PHE A 56 6.99 21.92 -1.37
N GLU A 57 8.23 22.41 -1.28
CA GLU A 57 9.14 22.41 -2.42
C GLU A 57 9.45 20.97 -2.86
N GLN A 58 9.59 20.77 -4.17
CA GLN A 58 10.06 19.49 -4.71
C GLN A 58 11.49 19.22 -4.25
N SER A 59 11.77 18.01 -3.78
CA SER A 59 13.14 17.58 -3.50
C SER A 59 13.98 17.56 -4.78
N THR A 60 15.23 17.95 -4.66
CA THR A 60 16.24 17.87 -5.73
C THR A 60 17.12 16.62 -5.60
N GLU A 61 17.03 15.90 -4.48
CA GLU A 61 17.81 14.70 -4.20
C GLU A 61 17.02 13.42 -4.44
N LEU A 62 15.78 13.38 -3.96
CA LEU A 62 14.85 12.26 -4.15
C LEU A 62 13.62 12.76 -4.91
N VAL A 63 13.42 12.29 -6.13
CA VAL A 63 12.51 12.93 -7.09
C VAL A 63 11.39 12.01 -7.58
N GLY A 64 11.17 10.90 -6.91
CA GLY A 64 10.10 9.98 -7.24
C GLY A 64 10.24 8.62 -6.60
N ILE A 65 9.23 7.79 -6.78
CA ILE A 65 9.17 6.41 -6.29
C ILE A 65 8.71 5.46 -7.41
N VAL A 66 9.39 4.34 -7.51
CA VAL A 66 9.00 3.23 -8.40
C VAL A 66 8.54 2.06 -7.54
N PHE A 67 7.39 1.50 -7.86
CA PHE A 67 6.93 0.21 -7.36
C PHE A 67 7.49 -0.87 -8.27
N THR A 68 8.29 -1.80 -7.73
CA THR A 68 9.03 -2.79 -8.52
C THR A 68 8.19 -3.97 -9.00
N SER A 69 6.90 -3.98 -8.62
CA SER A 69 5.96 -5.08 -8.82
C SER A 69 6.25 -6.32 -7.95
N ILE A 70 7.18 -6.22 -7.02
CA ILE A 70 7.43 -7.25 -6.03
C ILE A 70 6.63 -6.88 -4.78
N HIS A 71 5.73 -7.74 -4.34
CA HIS A 71 4.85 -7.48 -3.20
C HIS A 71 4.55 -8.76 -2.43
N SER A 72 4.23 -8.59 -1.15
CA SER A 72 3.76 -9.67 -0.29
C SER A 72 2.32 -10.08 -0.61
N ASP A 73 1.94 -11.25 -0.15
CA ASP A 73 0.59 -11.80 -0.31
C ASP A 73 -0.10 -12.10 1.04
N TYR A 74 0.27 -11.38 2.10
CA TYR A 74 -0.31 -11.58 3.42
C TYR A 74 -1.78 -11.15 3.45
N ARG A 75 -2.61 -12.02 4.02
CA ARG A 75 -4.03 -11.76 4.26
C ARG A 75 -4.24 -11.63 5.76
N ALA A 76 -3.91 -10.45 6.28
CA ALA A 76 -4.03 -10.11 7.69
C ALA A 76 -4.94 -8.89 7.86
N ALA A 77 -5.18 -8.51 9.10
CA ALA A 77 -5.87 -7.28 9.46
C ALA A 77 -5.13 -6.03 9.01
N ASP A 78 -5.63 -4.85 9.31
CA ASP A 78 -4.99 -3.56 9.00
C ASP A 78 -4.27 -2.92 10.19
N THR A 79 -3.83 -1.68 10.04
CA THR A 79 -3.21 -0.82 11.08
C THR A 79 -1.85 -1.33 11.56
N TRP A 80 -0.97 -1.64 10.63
CA TRP A 80 0.37 -2.15 10.90
C TRP A 80 1.39 -1.02 11.06
N TYR A 81 2.03 -0.96 12.25
CA TYR A 81 3.12 -0.02 12.56
C TYR A 81 4.29 -0.79 13.18
N PRO A 82 5.08 -1.49 12.37
CA PRO A 82 6.16 -2.35 12.86
C PRO A 82 7.25 -1.58 13.58
N SER A 83 7.68 -2.07 14.74
CA SER A 83 8.84 -1.59 15.49
C SER A 83 9.94 -2.67 15.50
N TRP A 84 11.14 -2.32 15.08
CA TRP A 84 12.27 -3.26 15.00
C TRP A 84 12.98 -3.40 16.35
N ALA A 85 12.74 -4.51 17.00
CA ALA A 85 13.26 -4.79 18.34
C ALA A 85 14.69 -5.33 18.35
N SER A 86 15.31 -5.32 19.53
CA SER A 86 16.68 -5.81 19.74
C SER A 86 16.86 -7.30 19.43
N ASP A 87 15.81 -8.11 19.56
CA ASP A 87 15.80 -9.54 19.22
C ASP A 87 15.76 -9.82 17.71
N GLY A 88 15.68 -8.76 16.87
CA GLY A 88 15.64 -8.85 15.42
C GLY A 88 14.25 -8.99 14.81
N ASN A 89 13.21 -9.21 15.62
CA ASN A 89 11.84 -9.27 15.14
C ASN A 89 11.21 -7.87 15.00
N LEU A 90 10.12 -7.82 14.25
CA LEU A 90 9.23 -6.66 14.20
C LEU A 90 8.03 -6.95 15.10
N TYR A 91 7.66 -5.98 15.91
CA TYR A 91 6.45 -6.02 16.74
C TYR A 91 5.49 -4.94 16.27
N SER A 92 4.24 -5.30 16.06
CA SER A 92 3.26 -4.36 15.50
C SER A 92 1.90 -4.51 16.17
N PRO A 93 1.21 -3.38 16.39
CA PRO A 93 -0.22 -3.40 16.58
C PRO A 93 -0.93 -3.80 15.28
N TRP A 94 -2.20 -4.18 15.41
CA TRP A 94 -3.12 -4.40 14.30
C TRP A 94 -4.58 -4.35 14.77
N THR A 95 -5.54 -4.18 13.85
CA THR A 95 -6.98 -4.28 14.11
C THR A 95 -7.76 -4.59 12.82
N ASP A 96 -9.08 -4.61 12.92
CA ASP A 96 -10.04 -4.73 11.81
C ASP A 96 -9.72 -5.84 10.82
N GLY A 97 -9.81 -7.07 11.30
CA GLY A 97 -9.59 -8.28 10.53
C GLY A 97 -9.12 -9.44 11.36
N THR A 98 -8.38 -10.35 10.73
CA THR A 98 -7.87 -11.57 11.37
C THR A 98 -6.37 -11.70 11.14
N THR A 99 -5.63 -11.98 12.20
CA THR A 99 -4.19 -12.25 12.14
C THR A 99 -3.93 -13.58 12.85
N ASP A 100 -3.27 -14.53 12.18
CA ASP A 100 -2.97 -15.86 12.72
C ASP A 100 -4.20 -16.53 13.35
N GLY A 101 -5.35 -16.44 12.67
CA GLY A 101 -6.62 -16.98 13.15
C GLY A 101 -7.32 -16.18 14.27
N MET A 102 -6.71 -15.13 14.80
CA MET A 102 -7.26 -14.30 15.85
C MET A 102 -7.98 -13.08 15.28
N PRO A 103 -9.29 -12.90 15.51
CA PRO A 103 -10.03 -11.73 15.02
C PRO A 103 -9.86 -10.51 15.94
N SER A 104 -9.92 -9.33 15.36
CA SER A 104 -10.02 -8.05 16.07
C SER A 104 -10.88 -7.07 15.27
N SER A 105 -11.55 -6.16 15.97
CA SER A 105 -12.33 -5.08 15.36
C SER A 105 -12.27 -3.84 16.23
N SER A 106 -12.00 -2.70 15.63
CA SER A 106 -11.92 -1.41 16.31
C SER A 106 -13.31 -0.81 16.63
N GLY A 107 -14.37 -1.37 16.06
CA GLY A 107 -15.72 -0.82 16.17
C GLY A 107 -16.56 -1.38 17.33
N GLY A 108 -17.52 -0.57 17.78
CA GLY A 108 -18.57 -0.99 18.70
C GLY A 108 -18.13 -1.20 20.15
N ARG A 109 -19.03 -1.75 20.96
CA ARG A 109 -18.84 -1.96 22.40
C ARG A 109 -17.83 -3.06 22.75
N SER A 110 -17.49 -3.90 21.79
CA SER A 110 -16.52 -4.99 21.93
C SER A 110 -15.23 -4.74 21.16
N ALA A 111 -14.92 -3.46 20.88
CA ALA A 111 -13.71 -3.09 20.18
C ALA A 111 -12.46 -3.68 20.83
N THR A 112 -11.56 -4.17 19.99
CA THR A 112 -10.28 -4.74 20.40
C THR A 112 -9.15 -4.16 19.55
N THR A 113 -7.94 -4.23 20.08
CA THR A 113 -6.69 -4.00 19.35
C THR A 113 -5.81 -5.22 19.51
N GLY A 114 -5.17 -5.65 18.43
CA GLY A 114 -4.29 -6.81 18.43
C GLY A 114 -2.83 -6.43 18.57
N GLN A 115 -2.03 -7.37 19.00
CA GLN A 115 -0.58 -7.31 19.01
C GLN A 115 0.00 -8.54 18.32
N ALA A 116 1.04 -8.33 17.50
CA ALA A 116 1.68 -9.40 16.74
C ALA A 116 3.20 -9.24 16.70
N VAL A 117 3.87 -10.37 16.52
CA VAL A 117 5.29 -10.44 16.17
C VAL A 117 5.42 -10.92 14.73
N MET A 118 6.31 -10.29 13.98
CA MET A 118 6.69 -10.69 12.61
C MET A 118 8.17 -11.09 12.63
N SER A 119 8.43 -12.37 12.37
CA SER A 119 9.77 -12.96 12.34
C SER A 119 10.20 -13.24 10.91
N GLY A 120 11.49 -13.11 10.64
CA GLY A 120 12.10 -13.27 9.32
C GLY A 120 12.74 -11.98 8.83
N ASP A 121 13.62 -12.11 7.84
CA ASP A 121 14.37 -11.00 7.24
C ASP A 121 13.95 -10.74 5.78
N ASP A 122 13.18 -11.65 5.20
CA ASP A 122 12.60 -11.50 3.87
C ASP A 122 11.15 -11.00 3.96
N PRO A 123 10.83 -9.80 3.47
CA PRO A 123 9.48 -9.25 3.48
C PRO A 123 8.43 -10.11 2.79
N LEU A 124 8.83 -11.01 1.90
CA LEU A 124 7.93 -11.95 1.21
C LEU A 124 7.66 -13.23 2.01
N ASN A 125 8.48 -13.52 3.03
CA ASN A 125 8.44 -14.77 3.78
C ASN A 125 8.43 -14.55 5.30
N LEU A 126 7.71 -13.53 5.77
CA LEU A 126 7.57 -13.29 7.21
C LEU A 126 6.60 -14.29 7.83
N THR A 127 6.94 -14.77 9.02
CA THR A 127 6.00 -15.43 9.90
C THR A 127 5.35 -14.40 10.81
N THR A 128 4.07 -14.13 10.59
CA THR A 128 3.29 -13.23 11.45
C THR A 128 2.49 -14.05 12.45
N LYS A 129 2.74 -13.82 13.74
CA LYS A 129 2.08 -14.52 14.85
C LYS A 129 1.33 -13.52 15.72
N ALA A 130 0.03 -13.75 15.92
CA ALA A 130 -0.75 -13.00 16.89
C ALA A 130 -0.34 -13.39 18.32
N LEU A 131 -0.11 -12.39 19.16
CA LEU A 131 0.25 -12.54 20.56
C LEU A 131 -0.96 -12.38 21.49
N GLY A 132 -2.04 -11.80 20.98
CA GLY A 132 -3.26 -11.56 21.72
C GLY A 132 -4.03 -10.35 21.18
N THR A 133 -5.18 -10.11 21.81
CA THR A 133 -5.96 -8.88 21.62
C THR A 133 -6.29 -8.28 22.97
N THR A 134 -6.37 -6.97 23.05
CA THR A 134 -6.81 -6.25 24.23
C THR A 134 -8.09 -5.51 23.93
N ARG A 135 -9.06 -5.59 24.83
CA ARG A 135 -10.31 -4.86 24.69
C ARG A 135 -10.04 -3.35 24.69
N GLY A 136 -10.59 -2.66 23.71
CA GLY A 136 -10.66 -1.21 23.69
C GLY A 136 -11.64 -0.71 24.76
N ASP A 137 -11.66 0.60 24.95
CA ASP A 137 -12.69 1.27 25.74
C ASP A 137 -13.65 1.98 24.77
N PRO A 138 -14.82 1.40 24.50
CA PRO A 138 -15.71 1.95 23.49
C PRO A 138 -16.48 3.17 23.99
N HIS A 139 -16.46 3.46 25.30
CA HIS A 139 -17.24 4.54 25.89
C HIS A 139 -16.36 5.65 26.49
N PRO A 140 -16.57 6.91 26.18
CA PRO A 140 -17.61 7.50 25.30
C PRO A 140 -17.30 7.41 23.79
N TYR A 141 -16.24 6.69 23.42
CA TYR A 141 -15.70 6.59 22.08
C TYR A 141 -16.24 5.34 21.39
N GLU A 142 -16.51 5.42 20.09
CA GLU A 142 -17.07 4.30 19.32
C GLU A 142 -16.02 3.22 18.95
N GLY A 143 -14.80 3.36 19.41
CA GLY A 143 -13.74 2.38 19.25
C GLY A 143 -12.39 2.94 19.64
N ARG A 144 -11.40 2.05 19.77
CA ARG A 144 -10.00 2.39 19.94
C ARG A 144 -9.19 1.77 18.83
N TYR A 145 -8.30 2.57 18.27
CA TYR A 145 -7.43 2.16 17.19
C TYR A 145 -5.97 2.20 17.64
N PRO A 146 -5.13 1.26 17.18
CA PRO A 146 -3.70 1.34 17.45
C PRO A 146 -3.06 2.60 16.88
N CYS A 147 -2.09 3.14 17.58
CA CYS A 147 -1.23 4.19 17.07
C CYS A 147 0.25 3.88 17.34
N GLY A 148 0.99 4.74 18.01
CA GLY A 148 2.43 4.55 18.25
C GLY A 148 2.76 3.19 18.88
N SER A 149 3.71 2.51 18.29
CA SER A 149 4.24 1.23 18.75
C SER A 149 5.77 1.29 18.74
N LEU A 150 6.39 1.04 19.90
CA LEU A 150 7.84 1.01 20.04
C LEU A 150 8.24 -0.16 20.95
N VAL A 151 9.15 -1.00 20.48
CA VAL A 151 9.85 -1.96 21.31
C VAL A 151 11.30 -1.51 21.49
N TYR A 152 11.64 -1.15 22.71
CA TYR A 152 12.97 -0.66 23.06
C TYR A 152 13.49 -1.38 24.30
N ASN A 153 14.69 -1.97 24.21
CA ASN A 153 15.33 -2.76 25.27
C ASN A 153 14.40 -3.83 25.89
N GLY A 154 13.61 -4.51 25.04
CA GLY A 154 12.70 -5.56 25.46
C GLY A 154 11.37 -5.07 26.04
N VAL A 155 11.19 -3.77 26.18
CA VAL A 155 9.93 -3.16 26.64
C VAL A 155 9.13 -2.66 25.46
N TRP A 156 7.86 -3.08 25.39
CA TRP A 156 6.93 -2.63 24.36
C TRP A 156 5.98 -1.55 24.88
N TYR A 157 6.05 -0.38 24.29
CA TYR A 157 5.15 0.74 24.51
C TYR A 157 4.09 0.75 23.41
N TYR A 158 2.82 0.58 23.76
CA TYR A 158 1.72 0.40 22.82
C TYR A 158 0.66 1.46 23.06
N GLY A 159 0.55 2.40 22.11
CA GLY A 159 -0.44 3.46 22.13
C GLY A 159 -1.73 3.08 21.40
N THR A 160 -2.82 3.66 21.86
CA THR A 160 -4.10 3.64 21.16
C THR A 160 -4.63 5.07 21.06
N TYR A 161 -5.32 5.37 19.99
CA TYR A 161 -6.04 6.64 19.88
C TYR A 161 -7.55 6.40 19.90
N CYS A 162 -8.29 7.45 20.19
CA CYS A 162 -9.73 7.39 20.35
C CYS A 162 -10.40 8.24 19.30
N LEU A 163 -11.55 7.77 18.82
CA LEU A 163 -12.42 8.50 17.93
C LEU A 163 -13.77 8.71 18.62
N GLY A 164 -14.29 9.92 18.53
CA GLY A 164 -15.57 10.30 19.12
C GLY A 164 -16.71 10.29 18.13
N PRO A 165 -17.92 10.62 18.63
CA PRO A 165 -19.08 10.77 17.78
C PRO A 165 -18.79 11.77 16.67
N SER A 166 -19.17 11.44 15.45
CA SER A 166 -19.03 12.32 14.30
C SER A 166 -20.39 12.83 13.84
N GLY A 167 -20.36 13.95 13.17
CA GLY A 167 -21.43 14.35 12.27
C GLY A 167 -21.47 13.47 11.02
N SER A 168 -22.65 13.34 10.43
CA SER A 168 -22.83 12.66 9.16
C SER A 168 -22.39 13.57 8.01
N VAL A 169 -21.60 13.04 7.10
CA VAL A 169 -21.15 13.73 5.89
C VAL A 169 -21.61 12.93 4.66
N GLU A 170 -22.16 13.61 3.67
CA GLU A 170 -22.50 13.03 2.39
C GLU A 170 -21.49 13.47 1.32
N HIS A 171 -20.90 12.52 0.65
CA HIS A 171 -19.95 12.74 -0.43
C HIS A 171 -20.09 11.68 -1.50
N GLU A 172 -20.14 12.10 -2.77
CA GLU A 172 -20.33 11.21 -3.93
C GLU A 172 -21.53 10.24 -3.78
N GLY A 173 -22.63 10.74 -3.20
CA GLY A 173 -23.85 9.95 -2.98
C GLY A 173 -23.78 8.95 -1.84
N MET A 174 -22.70 8.95 -1.06
CA MET A 174 -22.54 8.10 0.11
C MET A 174 -22.48 8.91 1.40
N LYS A 175 -23.14 8.38 2.43
CA LYS A 175 -23.17 8.97 3.75
C LYS A 175 -22.08 8.36 4.61
N TRP A 176 -21.15 9.20 5.03
CA TRP A 176 -20.04 8.83 5.91
C TRP A 176 -20.25 9.34 7.31
N ASN A 177 -19.86 8.54 8.26
CA ASN A 177 -19.97 8.85 9.67
C ASN A 177 -18.59 8.65 10.32
N TRP A 178 -17.64 9.56 10.01
CA TRP A 178 -16.29 9.50 10.55
C TRP A 178 -16.20 10.16 11.90
N PRO A 179 -15.77 9.42 12.93
CA PRO A 179 -15.57 9.96 14.25
C PRO A 179 -14.44 11.00 14.28
N VAL A 180 -14.60 11.99 15.13
CA VAL A 180 -13.59 13.02 15.37
C VAL A 180 -12.43 12.43 16.17
N LEU A 181 -11.20 12.82 15.84
CA LEU A 181 -9.98 12.41 16.53
C LEU A 181 -9.98 12.94 17.96
N GLY A 182 -9.78 12.04 18.93
CA GLY A 182 -9.66 12.38 20.35
C GLY A 182 -8.23 12.33 20.85
N PRO A 183 -8.03 12.73 22.11
CA PRO A 183 -6.70 12.75 22.74
C PRO A 183 -6.18 11.33 23.00
N ILE A 184 -4.86 11.16 23.01
CA ILE A 184 -4.24 9.88 23.37
C ILE A 184 -4.39 9.56 24.86
N PRO A 185 -4.88 8.35 25.22
CA PRO A 185 -4.97 7.94 26.62
C PRO A 185 -3.67 7.33 27.15
N GLY A 186 -2.52 7.65 26.52
CA GLY A 186 -1.22 7.11 26.90
C GLY A 186 -0.90 5.71 26.35
N PHE A 187 0.12 5.08 26.93
CA PHE A 187 0.69 3.83 26.45
C PHE A 187 0.49 2.71 27.45
N ARG A 188 0.06 1.55 26.97
CA ARG A 188 0.22 0.28 27.70
C ARG A 188 1.66 -0.17 27.57
N ILE A 189 2.15 -0.89 28.58
CA ILE A 189 3.54 -1.32 28.67
C ILE A 189 3.59 -2.83 28.84
N SER A 190 4.42 -3.48 28.05
CA SER A 190 4.78 -4.89 28.24
C SER A 190 6.30 -5.01 28.40
N THR A 191 6.73 -5.76 29.41
CA THR A 191 8.15 -6.05 29.66
C THR A 191 8.56 -7.45 29.21
N ASP A 192 7.67 -8.15 28.54
CA ASP A 192 7.84 -9.54 28.10
C ASP A 192 7.43 -9.76 26.62
N PHE A 193 7.63 -8.73 25.79
CA PHE A 193 7.33 -8.75 24.37
C PHE A 193 5.84 -9.01 24.03
N GLY A 194 4.93 -8.43 24.81
CA GLY A 194 3.50 -8.45 24.53
C GLY A 194 2.73 -9.65 25.09
N LYS A 195 3.32 -10.44 25.98
CA LYS A 195 2.62 -11.54 26.65
C LYS A 195 1.75 -11.05 27.81
N THR A 196 2.26 -10.10 28.58
CA THR A 196 1.51 -9.44 29.64
C THR A 196 1.57 -7.92 29.50
N TRP A 197 0.58 -7.22 30.03
CA TRP A 197 0.43 -5.80 29.85
C TRP A 197 0.12 -5.08 31.16
N ILE A 198 0.76 -3.94 31.33
CA ILE A 198 0.42 -2.92 32.31
C ILE A 198 -0.40 -1.87 31.59
N ASP A 199 -1.61 -1.60 32.06
CA ASP A 199 -2.49 -0.59 31.44
C ASP A 199 -1.93 0.82 31.63
N SER A 200 -2.28 1.72 30.69
CA SER A 200 -1.98 3.14 30.83
C SER A 200 -2.68 3.72 32.06
N PRO A 201 -2.00 4.58 32.86
CA PRO A 201 -2.63 5.34 33.94
C PRO A 201 -3.59 6.42 33.45
N HIS A 202 -3.59 6.69 32.15
CA HIS A 202 -4.40 7.72 31.53
C HIS A 202 -5.63 7.13 30.82
N THR A 203 -6.62 7.99 30.61
CA THR A 203 -7.87 7.64 29.93
C THR A 203 -8.25 8.76 28.96
N PRO A 204 -9.19 8.55 28.04
CA PRO A 204 -9.68 9.62 27.17
C PRO A 204 -10.26 10.82 27.91
N ALA A 205 -10.75 10.62 29.13
CA ALA A 205 -11.23 11.70 29.99
C ALA A 205 -10.11 12.40 30.79
N LYS A 206 -8.95 11.75 30.89
CA LYS A 206 -7.74 12.26 31.57
C LYS A 206 -6.54 11.82 30.72
N PRO A 207 -6.35 12.45 29.54
CA PRO A 207 -5.34 12.03 28.58
C PRO A 207 -3.92 12.27 29.06
N LEU A 208 -2.94 11.68 28.36
CA LEU A 208 -1.51 11.85 28.66
C LEU A 208 -1.06 13.29 28.49
N PHE A 209 -1.43 13.93 27.39
CA PHE A 209 -1.09 15.32 27.13
C PHE A 209 -2.21 16.25 27.62
N PRO A 210 -1.93 17.52 27.91
CA PRO A 210 -2.94 18.51 28.34
C PRO A 210 -3.83 18.96 27.16
N GLU A 211 -4.42 17.99 26.50
CA GLU A 211 -5.34 18.11 25.38
C GLU A 211 -6.79 18.23 25.87
N PRO A 212 -7.68 18.85 25.09
CA PRO A 212 -9.10 18.86 25.41
C PRO A 212 -9.65 17.45 25.60
N ALA A 213 -10.11 17.15 26.82
CA ALA A 213 -10.68 15.85 27.13
C ALA A 213 -12.01 15.64 26.40
N ARG A 214 -12.35 14.39 26.08
CA ARG A 214 -13.66 14.00 25.55
C ARG A 214 -14.18 14.81 24.36
N PHE A 215 -13.29 15.18 23.42
CA PHE A 215 -13.68 15.97 22.23
C PHE A 215 -14.25 17.36 22.54
N MET A 216 -13.85 17.95 23.65
CA MET A 216 -14.21 19.32 24.02
C MET A 216 -13.52 20.40 23.16
N GLY A 217 -12.59 20.00 22.32
CA GLY A 217 -11.83 20.86 21.43
C GLY A 217 -10.93 20.06 20.49
N PRO A 218 -10.20 20.72 19.58
CA PRO A 218 -9.25 20.06 18.70
C PRO A 218 -8.07 19.51 19.49
N VAL A 219 -7.53 18.38 19.05
CA VAL A 219 -6.27 17.83 19.55
C VAL A 219 -5.11 18.26 18.66
N LYS A 220 -3.93 18.44 19.24
CA LYS A 220 -2.68 18.72 18.52
C LYS A 220 -1.93 17.42 18.21
N ILE A 221 -1.74 16.55 19.21
CA ILE A 221 -1.01 15.29 19.08
C ILE A 221 -2.01 14.13 19.01
N GLY A 222 -2.77 14.08 17.90
CA GLY A 222 -3.69 12.99 17.65
C GLY A 222 -3.00 11.80 16.97
N SER A 223 -3.43 10.59 17.31
CA SER A 223 -2.92 9.34 16.73
C SER A 223 -1.39 9.31 16.54
N PRO A 224 -0.57 9.63 17.56
CA PRO A 224 0.87 9.76 17.40
C PRO A 224 1.51 8.43 17.04
N LYS A 225 2.58 8.51 16.23
CA LYS A 225 3.43 7.38 15.85
C LYS A 225 4.85 7.62 16.32
N PHE A 226 5.51 6.57 16.80
CA PHE A 226 6.94 6.64 17.05
C PHE A 226 7.70 6.72 15.74
N VAL A 227 8.73 7.55 15.71
CA VAL A 227 9.68 7.62 14.60
C VAL A 227 10.52 6.33 14.61
N ASP A 228 10.59 5.66 13.46
CA ASP A 228 11.42 4.47 13.29
C ASP A 228 12.89 4.88 13.09
N PHE A 229 13.71 4.69 14.11
CA PHE A 229 15.14 4.96 14.14
C PHE A 229 16.00 3.70 13.96
N GLY A 230 15.52 2.66 13.32
CA GLY A 230 16.27 1.43 13.15
C GLY A 230 16.11 0.46 14.31
N LYS A 231 16.94 -0.58 14.29
CA LYS A 231 16.88 -1.64 15.27
C LYS A 231 17.09 -1.10 16.69
N ASN A 232 16.07 -1.29 17.55
CA ASN A 232 16.16 -0.84 18.94
C ASN A 232 16.54 0.65 19.08
N MET A 233 16.03 1.51 18.18
CA MET A 233 16.31 2.95 18.12
C MET A 233 17.81 3.32 17.96
N GLU A 234 18.62 2.46 17.35
CA GLU A 234 20.09 2.63 17.25
C GLU A 234 20.53 3.94 16.56
N HIS A 235 19.65 4.56 15.79
CA HIS A 235 19.90 5.81 15.07
C HIS A 235 19.17 7.01 15.66
N SER A 236 18.60 6.91 16.85
CA SER A 236 18.05 8.08 17.53
C SER A 236 19.15 9.12 17.79
N PRO A 237 18.94 10.39 17.40
CA PRO A 237 20.00 11.40 17.42
C PRO A 237 20.48 11.76 18.83
N ASP A 238 19.64 11.54 19.84
CA ASP A 238 19.90 11.89 21.24
C ASP A 238 19.44 10.79 22.23
N GLY A 239 19.12 9.60 21.71
CA GLY A 239 18.66 8.48 22.51
C GLY A 239 17.20 8.59 22.97
N LYS A 240 16.48 9.63 22.60
CA LYS A 240 15.06 9.80 22.91
C LYS A 240 14.17 9.13 21.87
N ALA A 241 13.01 8.69 22.30
CA ALA A 241 11.92 8.32 21.42
C ALA A 241 11.21 9.58 20.93
N TYR A 242 11.01 9.69 19.63
CA TYR A 242 10.28 10.79 19.01
C TYR A 242 8.91 10.30 18.57
N LEU A 243 7.90 11.14 18.77
CA LEU A 243 6.55 10.90 18.32
C LEU A 243 6.12 12.00 17.38
N VAL A 244 5.53 11.61 16.27
CA VAL A 244 4.88 12.50 15.32
C VAL A 244 3.38 12.25 15.38
N GLY A 245 2.60 13.30 15.57
CA GLY A 245 1.14 13.27 15.57
C GLY A 245 0.57 14.34 14.66
N TYR A 246 -0.70 14.29 14.41
CA TYR A 246 -1.39 15.30 13.60
C TYR A 246 -2.67 15.76 14.29
N GLY A 247 -3.08 16.97 13.97
CA GLY A 247 -4.22 17.60 14.63
C GLY A 247 -4.51 18.99 14.08
N ALA A 248 -5.04 19.87 14.95
CA ALA A 248 -5.29 21.27 14.64
C ALA A 248 -5.16 22.14 15.89
N GLN A 249 -4.93 23.43 15.71
CA GLN A 249 -4.92 24.42 16.81
C GLN A 249 -6.33 24.87 17.15
N GLU A 250 -7.22 24.95 16.16
CA GLU A 250 -8.55 25.52 16.30
C GLU A 250 -9.61 24.57 15.75
N ASN A 251 -10.77 24.58 16.38
CA ASN A 251 -11.95 23.97 15.77
C ASN A 251 -12.32 24.79 14.54
N ASP A 252 -12.47 24.15 13.41
CA ASP A 252 -13.12 24.78 12.28
C ASP A 252 -14.62 24.89 12.57
N PRO A 253 -15.18 26.11 12.64
CA PRO A 253 -16.61 26.30 12.87
C PRO A 253 -17.45 25.83 11.68
N LYS A 254 -16.84 25.64 10.51
CA LYS A 254 -17.49 25.01 9.35
C LYS A 254 -17.14 23.54 9.37
N PRO A 255 -18.13 22.64 9.42
CA PRO A 255 -17.83 21.22 9.28
C PRO A 255 -17.13 20.98 7.95
N ARG A 256 -15.83 20.81 8.01
CA ARG A 256 -15.07 20.22 6.91
C ARG A 256 -15.37 18.74 6.93
N TYR A 257 -15.26 18.10 5.78
CA TYR A 257 -15.66 16.73 5.59
C TYR A 257 -15.00 15.74 6.55
N ALA A 258 -13.83 16.02 7.06
CA ALA A 258 -13.17 15.17 8.03
C ALA A 258 -12.22 15.98 8.91
N ASN A 259 -12.74 17.06 9.46
CA ASN A 259 -11.98 17.82 10.42
C ASN A 259 -11.51 16.91 11.55
N LEU A 260 -10.20 16.75 11.70
CA LEU A 260 -9.57 15.91 12.71
C LEU A 260 -10.13 14.47 12.74
N SER A 261 -10.09 13.78 11.65
CA SER A 261 -10.33 12.33 11.61
C SER A 261 -9.00 11.56 11.56
N TRP A 262 -9.09 10.24 11.56
CA TRP A 262 -7.90 9.38 11.44
C TRP A 262 -7.11 9.57 10.13
N ILE A 263 -7.70 10.17 9.11
CA ILE A 263 -7.09 10.41 7.79
C ILE A 263 -6.87 11.88 7.47
N SER A 264 -7.25 12.79 8.34
CA SER A 264 -7.21 14.22 8.03
C SER A 264 -6.91 15.06 9.27
N GLY A 265 -6.07 16.02 9.10
CA GLY A 265 -5.73 17.07 10.06
C GLY A 265 -5.18 18.29 9.34
N ASP A 266 -4.88 19.33 10.08
CA ASP A 266 -4.38 20.60 9.54
C ASP A 266 -2.87 20.77 9.76
N GLN A 267 -2.34 20.09 10.77
CA GLN A 267 -0.98 20.30 11.24
C GLN A 267 -0.36 18.99 11.72
N ILE A 268 0.95 18.88 11.54
CA ILE A 268 1.77 17.83 12.12
C ILE A 268 2.58 18.41 13.26
N TYR A 269 2.60 17.71 14.39
CA TYR A 269 3.33 18.06 15.60
C TYR A 269 4.38 17.01 15.94
N LEU A 270 5.46 17.46 16.58
CA LEU A 270 6.58 16.60 16.97
C LEU A 270 6.87 16.76 18.45
N THR A 271 7.04 15.64 19.14
CA THR A 271 7.47 15.60 20.54
C THR A 271 8.48 14.49 20.74
N ARG A 272 9.24 14.55 21.83
CA ARG A 272 10.21 13.53 22.18
C ARG A 272 10.25 13.29 23.69
N VAL A 273 10.62 12.07 24.08
CA VAL A 273 10.64 11.63 25.47
C VAL A 273 11.77 10.62 25.68
N PRO A 274 12.44 10.57 26.84
CA PRO A 274 13.31 9.45 27.17
C PRO A 274 12.51 8.14 27.17
N PRO A 275 12.93 7.10 26.40
CA PRO A 275 12.19 5.85 26.34
C PRO A 275 12.37 5.07 27.65
N GLY A 276 11.34 4.98 28.47
CA GLY A 276 11.38 4.32 29.76
C GLY A 276 10.00 4.12 30.38
N ILE A 277 9.88 3.12 31.26
CA ILE A 277 8.63 2.79 31.95
C ILE A 277 8.14 3.98 32.78
N GLU A 278 9.06 4.69 33.42
CA GLU A 278 8.75 5.82 34.29
C GLU A 278 8.47 7.12 33.51
N SER A 279 8.85 7.18 32.23
CA SER A 279 8.78 8.42 31.45
C SER A 279 7.69 8.42 30.39
N ILE A 280 7.38 7.29 29.79
CA ILE A 280 6.50 7.21 28.62
C ILE A 280 5.06 7.69 28.93
N ASN A 281 4.60 7.55 30.15
CA ASN A 281 3.29 7.99 30.63
C ASN A 281 3.38 9.19 31.60
N ASP A 282 4.52 9.87 31.65
CA ASP A 282 4.71 11.08 32.45
C ASP A 282 4.87 12.30 31.50
N GLU A 283 3.82 13.09 31.38
CA GLU A 283 3.79 14.28 30.51
C GLU A 283 4.97 15.22 30.79
N SER A 284 5.37 15.37 32.04
CA SER A 284 6.48 16.25 32.43
C SER A 284 7.85 15.86 31.87
N LYS A 285 7.98 14.68 31.29
CA LYS A 285 9.21 14.18 30.64
C LYS A 285 9.27 14.47 29.15
N TYR A 286 8.16 14.94 28.58
CA TYR A 286 8.07 15.25 27.16
C TYR A 286 8.65 16.62 26.83
N GLU A 287 9.39 16.68 25.74
CA GLU A 287 9.80 17.92 25.12
C GLU A 287 9.03 18.09 23.81
N TYR A 288 8.42 19.24 23.65
CA TYR A 288 7.62 19.63 22.50
C TYR A 288 8.42 20.50 21.56
N PHE A 289 8.35 20.24 20.25
CA PHE A 289 8.95 21.11 19.27
C PHE A 289 8.29 22.48 19.31
N ALA A 290 9.08 23.53 19.60
CA ALA A 290 8.63 24.90 19.81
C ALA A 290 9.04 25.84 18.65
N GLY A 291 9.33 25.27 17.46
CA GLY A 291 9.78 26.03 16.30
C GLY A 291 11.31 26.07 16.17
N HIS A 292 11.80 27.07 15.46
CA HIS A 292 13.23 27.29 15.26
C HIS A 292 13.65 28.64 15.81
N ASP A 293 14.89 28.74 16.24
CA ASP A 293 15.51 30.00 16.57
C ASP A 293 15.88 30.84 15.31
N LYS A 294 16.44 32.03 15.50
CA LYS A 294 16.88 32.89 14.40
C LYS A 294 17.97 32.32 13.51
N ASN A 295 18.65 31.26 13.95
CA ASN A 295 19.71 30.57 13.21
C ASN A 295 19.18 29.28 12.52
N GLY A 296 17.88 28.98 12.66
CA GLY A 296 17.24 27.78 12.15
C GLY A 296 17.48 26.53 13.01
N GLU A 297 17.95 26.68 14.26
CA GLU A 297 18.10 25.56 15.18
C GLU A 297 16.77 25.26 15.90
N PRO A 298 16.40 23.96 16.07
CA PRO A 298 15.15 23.60 16.70
C PRO A 298 15.10 23.98 18.18
N LEU A 299 14.00 24.57 18.57
CA LEU A 299 13.68 24.86 19.95
C LEU A 299 12.79 23.75 20.53
N TRP A 300 13.04 23.40 21.78
CA TRP A 300 12.28 22.41 22.51
C TRP A 300 11.81 22.98 23.85
N SER A 301 10.58 22.66 24.24
CA SER A 301 9.98 23.12 25.49
C SER A 301 9.33 21.97 26.23
N TYR A 302 9.39 21.98 27.55
CA TYR A 302 8.60 21.09 28.41
C TYR A 302 7.16 21.59 28.63
N ASP A 303 6.86 22.80 28.17
CA ASP A 303 5.53 23.38 28.25
C ASP A 303 4.75 23.07 26.97
N PHE A 304 3.68 22.30 27.09
CA PHE A 304 2.80 21.91 25.99
C PHE A 304 2.21 23.12 25.24
N GLU A 305 1.95 24.22 25.93
CA GLU A 305 1.40 25.43 25.30
C GLU A 305 2.39 26.09 24.30
N GLN A 306 3.67 25.74 24.39
CA GLN A 306 4.70 26.25 23.48
C GLN A 306 4.86 25.39 22.22
N ILE A 307 4.12 24.28 22.10
CA ILE A 307 4.22 23.42 20.93
C ILE A 307 3.86 24.19 19.65
N LYS A 308 4.67 24.03 18.62
CA LYS A 308 4.45 24.60 17.29
C LYS A 308 4.27 23.50 16.24
N PRO A 309 3.48 23.75 15.21
CA PRO A 309 3.42 22.84 14.08
C PRO A 309 4.82 22.60 13.48
N LEU A 310 5.13 21.35 13.18
CA LEU A 310 6.27 20.96 12.37
C LEU A 310 5.97 21.26 10.89
N LEU A 311 4.74 20.96 10.47
CA LEU A 311 4.20 21.19 9.13
C LEU A 311 2.74 21.64 9.26
N GLU A 312 2.29 22.37 8.25
CA GLU A 312 0.92 22.87 8.17
C GLU A 312 0.40 22.83 6.73
N TRP A 313 -0.75 22.21 6.57
CA TRP A 313 -1.52 22.22 5.33
C TRP A 313 -2.95 21.74 5.63
N ASN A 314 -3.88 22.67 5.61
CA ASN A 314 -5.25 22.44 6.08
C ASN A 314 -5.94 21.26 5.39
N ASN A 315 -6.49 20.33 6.17
CA ASN A 315 -7.14 19.08 5.78
C ASN A 315 -6.25 18.01 5.11
N ASN A 316 -4.98 18.26 4.91
CA ASN A 316 -4.11 17.40 4.12
C ASN A 316 -3.03 16.70 4.95
N MET A 317 -3.17 16.68 6.27
CA MET A 317 -2.21 16.11 7.23
C MET A 317 -2.85 14.98 8.04
N GLY A 318 -2.77 13.73 7.58
CA GLY A 318 -3.31 12.59 8.31
C GLY A 318 -2.39 11.37 8.28
N CYS A 319 -2.60 10.41 9.17
CA CYS A 319 -1.88 9.14 9.24
C CYS A 319 -0.36 9.25 9.05
N VAL A 320 0.26 10.24 9.69
CA VAL A 320 1.68 10.54 9.53
C VAL A 320 2.58 9.48 10.16
N THR A 321 3.65 9.10 9.49
CA THR A 321 4.76 8.28 10.01
C THR A 321 6.10 8.86 9.56
N ILE A 322 7.16 8.60 10.32
CA ILE A 322 8.53 8.98 9.94
C ILE A 322 9.44 7.78 10.15
N THR A 323 10.31 7.51 9.17
CA THR A 323 11.40 6.54 9.27
C THR A 323 12.72 7.23 8.95
N TYR A 324 13.75 6.95 9.73
CA TYR A 324 15.11 7.40 9.44
C TYR A 324 15.84 6.38 8.56
N ASN A 325 16.24 6.81 7.39
CA ASN A 325 17.10 6.04 6.48
C ASN A 325 18.57 6.39 6.76
N ALA A 326 19.23 5.56 7.52
CA ALA A 326 20.61 5.80 7.97
C ALA A 326 21.63 5.83 6.82
N LEU A 327 21.38 5.08 5.72
CA LEU A 327 22.28 5.02 4.56
C LEU A 327 22.23 6.32 3.75
N LEU A 328 21.06 6.88 3.56
CA LEU A 328 20.88 8.17 2.88
C LEU A 328 21.02 9.36 3.84
N LYS A 329 21.05 9.12 5.14
CA LYS A 329 21.00 10.15 6.20
C LYS A 329 19.81 11.09 6.02
N LYS A 330 18.64 10.50 5.73
CA LYS A 330 17.38 11.21 5.47
C LYS A 330 16.26 10.67 6.36
N TYR A 331 15.44 11.56 6.81
CA TYR A 331 14.13 11.23 7.34
C TYR A 331 13.14 11.14 6.19
N LEU A 332 12.34 10.10 6.17
CA LEU A 332 11.27 9.87 5.20
C LEU A 332 9.94 9.97 5.96
N MET A 333 9.09 10.90 5.59
CA MET A 333 7.76 11.06 6.16
C MET A 333 6.72 10.61 5.16
N CYS A 334 5.83 9.71 5.58
CA CYS A 334 4.64 9.33 4.83
C CYS A 334 3.44 10.04 5.44
N VAL A 335 2.60 10.64 4.62
CA VAL A 335 1.37 11.32 5.04
C VAL A 335 0.22 10.86 4.15
N THR A 336 -0.93 10.59 4.76
CA THR A 336 -2.17 10.38 4.04
C THR A 336 -2.94 11.68 3.98
N ASP A 337 -3.23 12.15 2.77
CA ASP A 337 -4.07 13.29 2.47
C ASP A 337 -5.44 12.72 2.03
N GLY A 338 -6.23 12.32 3.04
CA GLY A 338 -7.17 11.23 2.85
C GLY A 338 -8.57 11.59 2.53
N TRP A 339 -8.98 12.80 2.62
CA TRP A 339 -10.41 12.99 2.57
C TRP A 339 -10.91 13.89 1.43
N PRO A 340 -12.13 13.69 1.01
CA PRO A 340 -13.09 12.64 1.40
C PRO A 340 -13.41 11.74 0.21
N THR A 341 -12.68 10.74 -0.01
CA THR A 341 -13.03 9.86 -1.12
C THR A 341 -13.36 8.47 -0.62
N VAL A 342 -14.47 7.94 -1.08
CA VAL A 342 -14.86 6.58 -0.83
C VAL A 342 -13.89 5.60 -1.44
N ALA A 343 -13.26 6.01 -2.54
CA ALA A 343 -12.47 5.13 -3.38
C ALA A 343 -11.00 5.53 -3.44
N LYS A 344 -10.65 6.74 -3.02
CA LYS A 344 -9.37 7.31 -3.40
C LYS A 344 -8.83 8.18 -2.26
N MET A 345 -7.81 7.71 -1.58
CA MET A 345 -7.02 8.51 -0.67
C MET A 345 -5.75 8.94 -1.39
N ASN A 346 -5.36 10.19 -1.21
CA ASN A 346 -4.07 10.64 -1.67
C ASN A 346 -3.05 10.37 -0.56
N SER A 347 -1.81 10.18 -0.95
CA SER A 347 -0.71 10.05 -0.01
C SER A 347 0.51 10.72 -0.59
N TYR A 348 1.39 11.22 0.24
CA TYR A 348 2.64 11.80 -0.23
C TYR A 348 3.80 11.46 0.69
N ILE A 349 4.98 11.53 0.12
CA ILE A 349 6.23 11.21 0.80
C ILE A 349 7.13 12.44 0.75
N LEU A 350 7.59 12.83 1.93
CA LEU A 350 8.55 13.93 2.11
C LEU A 350 9.90 13.39 2.58
N GLU A 351 10.96 14.15 2.33
CA GLU A 351 12.28 13.91 2.88
C GLU A 351 12.84 15.14 3.58
N ALA A 352 13.68 14.91 4.58
CA ALA A 352 14.46 15.96 5.22
C ALA A 352 15.81 15.44 5.71
N GLY A 353 16.82 16.30 5.75
CA GLY A 353 18.11 15.98 6.39
C GLY A 353 18.07 16.06 7.93
N ARG A 354 17.11 16.75 8.49
CA ARG A 354 16.86 16.88 9.95
C ARG A 354 15.40 16.57 10.22
N ILE A 355 15.09 15.93 11.34
CA ILE A 355 13.71 15.60 11.69
C ILE A 355 12.81 16.84 11.82
N THR A 356 13.38 17.97 12.12
CA THR A 356 12.70 19.27 12.22
C THR A 356 12.64 20.04 10.89
N GLY A 357 13.06 19.41 9.79
CA GLY A 357 13.00 19.97 8.45
C GLY A 357 14.25 20.76 8.02
N PRO A 358 14.20 21.51 6.92
CA PRO A 358 13.03 21.67 6.05
C PRO A 358 12.64 20.35 5.33
N TRP A 359 11.34 20.11 5.21
CA TRP A 359 10.78 18.96 4.54
C TRP A 359 10.50 19.27 3.07
N LYS A 360 10.85 18.36 2.17
CA LYS A 360 10.68 18.50 0.72
C LYS A 360 9.92 17.33 0.14
N LEU A 361 9.14 17.59 -0.91
CA LEU A 361 8.33 16.59 -1.57
C LEU A 361 9.21 15.63 -2.39
N ILE A 362 9.08 14.33 -2.15
CA ILE A 362 9.59 13.28 -3.04
C ILE A 362 8.56 12.99 -4.12
N THR A 363 7.33 12.70 -3.71
CA THR A 363 6.23 12.33 -4.61
C THR A 363 4.87 12.60 -3.95
N TYR A 364 3.90 13.03 -4.75
CA TYR A 364 2.49 13.10 -4.37
C TYR A 364 1.71 12.02 -5.14
N MET A 365 1.19 11.06 -4.42
CA MET A 365 0.53 9.88 -4.97
C MET A 365 -0.98 10.07 -4.93
N LYS A 366 -1.53 10.71 -5.95
CA LYS A 366 -2.97 10.91 -6.10
C LYS A 366 -3.67 9.56 -6.26
N ALA A 367 -4.77 9.37 -5.53
CA ALA A 367 -5.56 8.15 -5.52
C ALA A 367 -4.73 6.87 -5.25
N PHE A 368 -3.73 6.97 -4.38
CA PHE A 368 -2.80 5.88 -4.09
C PHE A 368 -3.51 4.65 -3.53
N GLY A 369 -3.21 3.48 -4.12
CA GLY A 369 -3.75 2.18 -3.70
C GLY A 369 -5.27 2.12 -3.75
N GLU A 370 -5.91 3.11 -4.34
CA GLU A 370 -7.34 3.33 -4.24
C GLU A 370 -7.82 3.13 -2.79
N GLN A 371 -7.52 4.09 -1.94
CA GLN A 371 -7.60 4.10 -0.47
C GLN A 371 -6.40 3.44 0.22
N GLY A 372 -5.18 3.66 -0.24
CA GLY A 372 -3.97 3.32 0.50
C GLY A 372 -3.79 4.21 1.72
N TYR A 373 -3.60 3.62 2.90
CA TYR A 373 -3.51 4.33 4.18
C TYR A 373 -2.57 3.62 5.14
N PHE A 374 -2.19 4.31 6.23
CA PHE A 374 -1.23 3.85 7.24
C PHE A 374 0.16 3.55 6.67
N LEU A 375 0.57 4.36 5.68
CA LEU A 375 1.86 4.20 5.03
C LEU A 375 3.01 4.34 6.01
N ASN A 376 3.97 3.41 5.95
CA ASN A 376 5.24 3.50 6.65
C ASN A 376 6.31 2.68 5.94
N PHE A 377 7.58 3.02 6.18
CA PHE A 377 8.73 2.23 5.71
C PHE A 377 9.38 1.55 6.91
N PRO A 378 9.12 0.27 7.19
CA PRO A 378 9.83 -0.43 8.25
C PRO A 378 11.34 -0.41 7.99
N SER A 379 12.11 0.20 8.89
CA SER A 379 13.57 0.38 8.71
C SER A 379 14.33 -0.92 8.53
N LYS A 380 13.84 -2.03 9.07
CA LYS A 380 14.38 -3.37 8.89
C LYS A 380 14.50 -3.76 7.41
N PHE A 381 13.66 -3.24 6.56
CA PHE A 381 13.57 -3.59 5.16
C PHE A 381 14.11 -2.52 4.22
N ILE A 382 14.96 -1.64 4.74
CA ILE A 382 15.76 -0.73 3.90
C ILE A 382 16.91 -1.53 3.31
N GLY A 383 16.99 -1.58 1.98
CA GLY A 383 18.06 -2.28 1.27
C GLY A 383 19.42 -1.63 1.47
N ALA A 384 20.49 -2.39 1.24
CA ALA A 384 21.87 -1.95 1.45
C ALA A 384 22.29 -0.75 0.57
N ASP A 385 21.50 -0.43 -0.47
CA ASP A 385 21.69 0.75 -1.32
C ASP A 385 21.03 2.02 -0.75
N GLY A 386 20.20 1.88 0.30
CA GLY A 386 19.41 2.95 0.88
C GLY A 386 18.23 3.41 0.01
N TYR A 387 18.19 3.03 -1.26
CA TYR A 387 17.14 3.44 -2.20
C TYR A 387 16.03 2.42 -2.35
N THR A 388 16.32 1.14 -2.15
CA THR A 388 15.33 0.06 -2.16
C THR A 388 14.67 -0.03 -0.79
N LEU A 389 13.35 0.09 -0.73
CA LEU A 389 12.57 0.10 0.51
C LEU A 389 11.31 -0.76 0.34
N TRP A 390 10.72 -1.14 1.46
CA TRP A 390 9.43 -1.79 1.46
C TRP A 390 8.39 -0.88 2.12
N LEU A 391 7.39 -0.47 1.33
CA LEU A 391 6.27 0.31 1.81
C LEU A 391 5.24 -0.62 2.44
N CYS A 392 4.99 -0.42 3.73
CA CYS A 392 3.92 -1.07 4.48
C CYS A 392 2.67 -0.18 4.46
N TYR A 393 1.51 -0.72 4.10
CA TYR A 393 0.23 0.00 4.10
C TYR A 393 -0.95 -0.96 4.02
N SER A 394 -2.16 -0.44 4.16
CA SER A 394 -3.42 -1.11 3.82
C SER A 394 -4.14 -0.35 2.71
N ALA A 395 -5.00 -1.02 1.94
CA ALA A 395 -5.73 -0.39 0.85
C ALA A 395 -7.12 -1.02 0.65
N ASN A 396 -7.98 -0.33 -0.11
CA ASN A 396 -9.26 -0.84 -0.60
C ASN A 396 -10.22 -1.29 0.52
N PHE A 397 -10.21 -0.62 1.69
CA PHE A 397 -11.04 -1.03 2.83
C PHE A 397 -12.54 -0.95 2.56
N SER A 398 -13.00 -0.06 1.67
CA SER A 398 -14.40 0.04 1.28
C SER A 398 -14.83 -0.98 0.23
N GLN A 399 -13.92 -1.82 -0.24
CA GLN A 399 -14.25 -2.84 -1.21
C GLN A 399 -15.29 -3.82 -0.64
N GLY A 400 -16.44 -3.88 -1.28
CA GLY A 400 -17.55 -4.74 -0.84
C GLY A 400 -18.60 -4.08 0.06
N TRP A 401 -18.33 -2.91 0.65
CA TRP A 401 -19.33 -2.23 1.46
C TRP A 401 -20.43 -1.56 0.63
N ASN A 402 -20.06 -1.05 -0.55
CA ASN A 402 -20.95 -0.30 -1.44
C ASN A 402 -20.96 -0.84 -2.87
N ASN A 403 -20.58 -2.08 -3.08
CA ASN A 403 -20.38 -2.67 -4.42
C ASN A 403 -19.34 -1.90 -5.27
N VAL A 404 -18.54 -1.05 -4.66
CA VAL A 404 -17.44 -0.38 -5.33
C VAL A 404 -16.30 -1.37 -5.51
N ARG A 405 -15.85 -1.54 -6.74
CA ARG A 405 -14.68 -2.36 -7.07
C ARG A 405 -13.51 -1.45 -7.36
N PHE A 406 -12.44 -1.62 -6.60
CA PHE A 406 -11.21 -0.90 -6.83
C PHE A 406 -10.26 -1.76 -7.65
N LYS A 407 -9.64 -1.15 -8.64
CA LYS A 407 -8.49 -1.74 -9.30
C LYS A 407 -7.31 -1.70 -8.31
N ALA A 408 -6.63 -2.83 -8.13
CA ALA A 408 -5.41 -2.87 -7.33
C ALA A 408 -4.32 -2.03 -8.01
N MET A 409 -3.95 -0.89 -7.41
CA MET A 409 -2.91 -0.01 -7.93
C MET A 409 -2.12 0.64 -6.78
N PRO A 410 -0.81 0.34 -6.66
CA PRO A 410 -0.04 -0.57 -7.52
C PRO A 410 -0.57 -2.02 -7.43
N PRO A 411 -0.26 -2.87 -8.43
CA PRO A 411 -0.61 -4.30 -8.36
C PRO A 411 -0.20 -4.92 -7.02
N GLY A 412 -1.07 -5.74 -6.42
CA GLY A 412 -0.85 -6.28 -5.08
C GLY A 412 -1.44 -5.45 -3.93
N SER A 413 -1.91 -4.22 -4.19
CA SER A 413 -2.65 -3.44 -3.19
C SER A 413 -3.94 -4.15 -2.79
N ARG A 414 -4.17 -4.28 -1.48
CA ARG A 414 -5.35 -4.94 -0.92
C ARG A 414 -5.64 -4.45 0.49
N TYR A 415 -6.79 -4.84 1.03
CA TYR A 415 -7.05 -4.70 2.45
C TYR A 415 -6.19 -5.70 3.25
N GLY A 416 -5.47 -5.22 4.24
CA GLY A 416 -4.62 -6.02 5.12
C GLY A 416 -3.17 -5.53 5.21
N LEU A 417 -2.26 -6.43 5.56
CA LEU A 417 -0.81 -6.16 5.57
C LEU A 417 -0.26 -6.22 4.15
N VAL A 418 -0.03 -5.08 3.56
CA VAL A 418 0.65 -4.99 2.27
C VAL A 418 2.09 -4.54 2.49
N LEU A 419 3.04 -5.30 1.95
CA LEU A 419 4.43 -4.91 1.83
C LEU A 419 4.76 -4.86 0.34
N GLN A 420 5.06 -3.67 -0.17
CA GLN A 420 5.44 -3.44 -1.57
C GLN A 420 6.89 -3.00 -1.65
N GLN A 421 7.68 -3.69 -2.46
CA GLN A 421 9.03 -3.23 -2.74
C GLN A 421 8.97 -1.98 -3.61
N THR A 422 9.63 -0.94 -3.15
CA THR A 422 9.74 0.34 -3.83
C THR A 422 11.20 0.74 -4.00
N ARG A 423 11.45 1.65 -4.93
CA ARG A 423 12.74 2.28 -5.10
C ARG A 423 12.60 3.79 -5.18
N LEU A 424 13.29 4.50 -4.30
CA LEU A 424 13.45 5.94 -4.39
C LEU A 424 14.36 6.29 -5.58
N LEU A 425 14.01 7.32 -6.30
CA LEU A 425 14.77 7.78 -7.46
C LEU A 425 15.47 9.10 -7.16
N ASN A 426 16.75 9.16 -7.49
CA ASN A 426 17.45 10.42 -7.66
C ASN A 426 17.32 10.92 -9.11
N PRO A 427 17.74 12.17 -9.44
CA PRO A 427 17.59 12.72 -10.79
C PRO A 427 18.24 11.87 -11.90
N ALA A 428 19.34 11.17 -11.59
CA ALA A 428 20.03 10.32 -12.58
C ALA A 428 19.22 9.03 -12.85
N THR A 429 18.79 8.35 -11.80
CA THR A 429 18.00 7.12 -11.91
C THR A 429 16.60 7.38 -12.47
N LEU A 430 15.99 8.56 -12.21
CA LEU A 430 14.74 8.95 -12.85
C LEU A 430 14.91 9.10 -14.37
N ARG A 431 15.99 9.75 -14.82
CA ARG A 431 16.30 9.86 -16.27
C ARG A 431 16.52 8.49 -16.90
N GLN A 432 17.27 7.63 -16.22
CA GLN A 432 17.49 6.26 -16.69
C GLN A 432 16.16 5.51 -16.83
N HIS A 433 15.31 5.54 -15.81
CA HIS A 433 14.01 4.87 -15.83
C HIS A 433 13.12 5.37 -16.98
N LYS A 434 13.01 6.68 -17.17
CA LYS A 434 12.27 7.27 -18.30
C LYS A 434 12.85 6.87 -19.67
N ASN A 435 14.17 6.76 -19.78
CA ASN A 435 14.81 6.29 -21.01
C ASN A 435 14.57 4.80 -21.27
N GLU A 436 14.47 3.98 -20.22
CA GLU A 436 14.13 2.57 -20.32
C GLU A 436 12.65 2.38 -20.71
N GLU A 437 11.73 3.16 -20.14
CA GLU A 437 10.33 3.17 -20.58
C GLU A 437 10.17 3.55 -22.07
N THR A 438 10.93 4.53 -22.53
CA THR A 438 10.92 4.92 -23.95
C THR A 438 11.60 3.90 -24.87
N ARG A 439 12.48 3.05 -24.32
CA ARG A 439 13.13 1.94 -25.04
C ARG A 439 12.37 0.63 -24.93
N GLN A 440 11.42 0.53 -23.98
CA GLN A 440 10.54 -0.62 -23.92
C GLN A 440 9.77 -0.72 -25.23
N GLN A 441 9.81 -1.91 -25.79
CA GLN A 441 9.27 -2.24 -27.12
C GLN A 441 7.89 -1.63 -27.33
N PRO A 442 7.62 -1.18 -28.54
CA PRO A 442 6.33 -0.63 -28.86
C PRO A 442 5.25 -1.64 -28.41
N ASP A 443 4.21 -1.11 -27.76
CA ASP A 443 3.04 -1.89 -27.34
C ASP A 443 2.66 -2.85 -28.48
N PRO A 444 2.78 -4.16 -28.30
CA PRO A 444 2.54 -5.10 -29.37
C PRO A 444 1.14 -4.98 -29.97
N LEU A 445 0.19 -4.44 -29.19
CA LEU A 445 -1.16 -4.17 -29.65
C LEU A 445 -1.24 -2.94 -30.58
N LYS A 446 -0.32 -1.99 -30.45
CA LYS A 446 -0.27 -0.73 -31.22
C LYS A 446 0.79 -0.75 -32.32
N SER A 447 1.72 -1.73 -32.31
CA SER A 447 2.79 -1.78 -33.30
C SER A 447 2.26 -2.20 -34.66
N GLY A 448 2.65 -1.47 -35.70
CA GLY A 448 2.37 -1.86 -37.09
C GLY A 448 3.01 -3.17 -37.54
N GLY A 449 3.84 -3.79 -36.67
CA GLY A 449 4.49 -5.08 -36.89
C GLY A 449 3.69 -6.30 -36.40
N ASN A 450 2.50 -6.11 -35.84
CA ASN A 450 1.66 -7.23 -35.41
C ASN A 450 1.15 -8.03 -36.62
N LEU A 451 1.81 -9.16 -36.89
CA LEU A 451 1.49 -10.05 -38.01
C LEU A 451 0.14 -10.76 -37.84
N ALA A 452 -0.31 -10.97 -36.61
CA ALA A 452 -1.59 -11.64 -36.33
C ALA A 452 -2.76 -10.91 -37.01
N ARG A 453 -2.74 -9.57 -37.04
CA ARG A 453 -3.76 -8.75 -37.70
C ARG A 453 -3.91 -8.96 -39.22
N LYS A 454 -2.92 -9.62 -39.83
CA LYS A 454 -2.90 -9.92 -41.27
C LYS A 454 -3.26 -11.38 -41.56
N ALA A 455 -3.51 -12.16 -40.53
CA ALA A 455 -3.84 -13.57 -40.68
C ALA A 455 -5.32 -13.76 -41.02
N ARG A 456 -5.62 -14.83 -41.75
CA ARG A 456 -6.98 -15.39 -41.77
C ARG A 456 -7.15 -16.28 -40.56
N ILE A 457 -8.30 -16.18 -39.91
CA ILE A 457 -8.59 -16.97 -38.72
C ILE A 457 -9.60 -18.06 -39.02
N THR A 458 -9.37 -19.23 -38.44
CA THR A 458 -10.33 -20.32 -38.36
C THR A 458 -10.37 -20.84 -36.93
N ALA A 459 -11.56 -20.94 -36.36
CA ALA A 459 -11.79 -21.52 -35.04
C ALA A 459 -12.51 -22.86 -35.20
N THR A 460 -12.28 -23.82 -34.30
CA THR A 460 -13.02 -25.08 -34.27
C THR A 460 -14.50 -24.86 -34.01
N SER A 461 -14.80 -23.90 -33.12
CA SER A 461 -16.16 -23.37 -32.90
C SER A 461 -16.08 -21.97 -32.27
N THR A 462 -17.21 -21.30 -32.27
CA THR A 462 -17.36 -19.97 -31.59
C THR A 462 -18.68 -19.95 -30.83
N HIS A 463 -18.62 -19.62 -29.55
CA HIS A 463 -19.81 -19.49 -28.72
C HIS A 463 -20.65 -18.27 -29.16
N SER A 464 -21.97 -18.37 -29.00
CA SER A 464 -22.90 -17.30 -29.38
C SER A 464 -22.57 -15.99 -28.63
N GLY A 465 -22.46 -14.88 -29.37
CA GLY A 465 -22.09 -13.57 -28.83
C GLY A 465 -20.57 -13.29 -28.79
N TYR A 466 -19.76 -14.21 -29.28
CA TYR A 466 -18.30 -14.07 -29.41
C TYR A 466 -17.88 -14.14 -30.89
N THR A 467 -16.65 -13.73 -31.22
CA THR A 467 -16.12 -13.81 -32.58
C THR A 467 -14.67 -14.31 -32.60
N ALA A 468 -14.32 -15.10 -33.60
CA ALA A 468 -12.94 -15.58 -33.76
C ALA A 468 -11.99 -14.43 -34.12
N GLU A 469 -12.46 -13.42 -34.84
CA GLU A 469 -11.69 -12.25 -35.26
C GLU A 469 -11.20 -11.42 -34.08
N ALA A 470 -11.88 -11.48 -32.94
CA ALA A 470 -11.46 -10.82 -31.71
C ALA A 470 -10.09 -11.30 -31.20
N VAL A 471 -9.62 -12.46 -31.62
CA VAL A 471 -8.28 -12.97 -31.24
C VAL A 471 -7.15 -12.08 -31.77
N ILE A 472 -7.38 -11.33 -32.85
CA ILE A 472 -6.37 -10.52 -33.54
C ILE A 472 -6.75 -9.04 -33.68
N ASP A 473 -7.85 -8.60 -33.10
CA ASP A 473 -8.38 -7.22 -33.24
C ASP A 473 -7.50 -6.16 -32.57
N GLY A 474 -6.57 -6.57 -31.67
CA GLY A 474 -5.71 -5.68 -30.90
C GLY A 474 -6.38 -5.07 -29.67
N VAL A 475 -7.52 -5.61 -29.26
CA VAL A 475 -8.20 -5.23 -28.01
C VAL A 475 -7.94 -6.32 -26.96
N VAL A 476 -7.57 -5.96 -25.75
CA VAL A 476 -7.34 -6.90 -24.60
C VAL A 476 -8.50 -6.81 -23.60
N GLY A 477 -9.60 -6.21 -23.97
CA GLY A 477 -10.86 -6.26 -23.23
C GLY A 477 -11.64 -7.54 -23.52
N GLY A 478 -12.71 -7.80 -22.79
CA GLY A 478 -13.56 -8.98 -23.01
C GLY A 478 -14.62 -9.07 -21.92
N TYR A 479 -15.11 -10.29 -21.68
CA TYR A 479 -16.09 -10.56 -20.63
C TYR A 479 -15.59 -10.05 -19.24
N PRO A 480 -16.43 -9.41 -18.41
CA PRO A 480 -17.88 -9.26 -18.62
C PRO A 480 -18.32 -8.03 -19.43
N GLU A 481 -17.42 -7.08 -19.73
CA GLU A 481 -17.81 -5.78 -20.30
C GLU A 481 -18.20 -5.88 -21.77
N ASP A 482 -17.46 -6.66 -22.57
CA ASP A 482 -17.69 -6.79 -24.00
C ASP A 482 -17.30 -8.17 -24.51
N THR A 483 -18.28 -9.06 -24.69
CA THR A 483 -18.06 -10.41 -25.23
C THR A 483 -17.68 -10.43 -26.71
N SER A 484 -17.97 -9.37 -27.48
CA SER A 484 -17.58 -9.28 -28.87
C SER A 484 -16.08 -9.00 -29.06
N ALA A 485 -15.40 -8.56 -27.99
CA ALA A 485 -13.96 -8.27 -27.98
C ALA A 485 -13.10 -9.48 -27.58
N GLU A 486 -13.64 -10.68 -27.51
CA GLU A 486 -12.90 -11.92 -27.25
C GLU A 486 -13.49 -13.12 -28.00
N TRP A 487 -12.75 -14.22 -28.10
CA TRP A 487 -13.24 -15.48 -28.60
C TRP A 487 -13.46 -16.48 -27.47
N ALA A 488 -14.56 -17.20 -27.54
CA ALA A 488 -14.83 -18.35 -26.70
C ALA A 488 -15.31 -19.55 -27.57
N SER A 489 -14.83 -20.74 -27.29
CA SER A 489 -15.27 -21.95 -27.94
C SER A 489 -16.69 -22.35 -27.50
N ALA A 490 -17.42 -23.07 -28.33
CA ALA A 490 -18.77 -23.56 -28.01
C ALA A 490 -18.77 -24.82 -27.11
N GLY A 491 -17.82 -24.90 -26.18
CA GLY A 491 -17.78 -25.97 -25.18
C GLY A 491 -16.92 -27.17 -25.56
N GLU A 492 -16.01 -27.04 -26.51
CA GLU A 492 -15.11 -28.12 -26.97
C GLU A 492 -14.00 -28.45 -25.95
N LYS A 493 -13.82 -27.62 -24.92
CA LYS A 493 -12.83 -27.83 -23.84
C LYS A 493 -11.42 -28.00 -24.43
N THR A 494 -10.82 -29.17 -24.26
CA THR A 494 -9.45 -29.51 -24.68
C THR A 494 -9.28 -29.64 -26.19
N LEU A 495 -10.36 -29.64 -26.96
CA LEU A 495 -10.33 -29.72 -28.43
C LEU A 495 -10.52 -28.33 -29.08
N ALA A 496 -10.71 -27.30 -28.29
CA ALA A 496 -10.83 -25.93 -28.79
C ALA A 496 -9.52 -25.51 -29.45
N ALA A 497 -9.59 -24.99 -30.67
CA ALA A 497 -8.42 -24.54 -31.41
C ALA A 497 -8.71 -23.29 -32.24
N ILE A 498 -7.71 -22.43 -32.35
CA ILE A 498 -7.65 -21.31 -33.28
C ILE A 498 -6.48 -21.53 -34.22
N ARG A 499 -6.73 -21.30 -35.50
CA ARG A 499 -5.70 -21.35 -36.54
C ARG A 499 -5.57 -20.01 -37.22
N LEU A 500 -4.33 -19.56 -37.39
CA LEU A 500 -3.95 -18.39 -38.13
C LEU A 500 -3.20 -18.79 -39.40
N ASP A 501 -3.68 -18.35 -40.57
CA ASP A 501 -3.07 -18.58 -41.85
C ASP A 501 -2.68 -17.27 -42.52
N TRP A 502 -1.47 -17.23 -43.08
CA TRP A 502 -0.96 -16.13 -43.89
C TRP A 502 -0.74 -16.57 -45.33
N ASP A 503 -0.93 -15.68 -46.30
CA ASP A 503 -0.75 -15.95 -47.72
C ASP A 503 0.72 -16.25 -48.08
N GLN A 504 1.64 -15.76 -47.25
CA GLN A 504 3.08 -16.02 -47.39
C GLN A 504 3.65 -16.47 -46.03
N PRO A 505 4.71 -17.28 -46.03
CA PRO A 505 5.40 -17.66 -44.83
C PRO A 505 5.82 -16.42 -44.03
N GLN A 506 5.53 -16.43 -42.73
CA GLN A 506 5.87 -15.38 -41.81
C GLN A 506 6.97 -15.81 -40.85
N THR A 507 7.81 -14.88 -40.52
CA THR A 507 8.83 -15.08 -39.52
C THR A 507 8.33 -14.48 -38.20
N ILE A 508 8.21 -15.30 -37.15
CA ILE A 508 7.63 -14.97 -35.86
C ILE A 508 8.69 -15.15 -34.79
N ASP A 509 9.06 -14.07 -34.09
CA ASP A 509 10.01 -14.11 -32.97
C ASP A 509 9.30 -14.19 -31.63
N ARG A 510 8.02 -13.83 -31.58
CA ARG A 510 7.26 -13.72 -30.35
C ARG A 510 5.76 -13.91 -30.58
N ILE A 511 5.11 -14.56 -29.62
CA ILE A 511 3.66 -14.71 -29.55
C ILE A 511 3.21 -14.24 -28.17
N TRP A 512 2.22 -13.37 -28.16
CA TRP A 512 1.58 -12.90 -26.96
C TRP A 512 0.17 -13.49 -26.90
N LEU A 513 -0.11 -14.21 -25.80
CA LEU A 513 -1.42 -14.74 -25.51
C LEU A 513 -2.01 -13.92 -24.37
N PHE A 514 -3.22 -13.44 -24.56
CA PHE A 514 -3.97 -12.73 -23.54
C PHE A 514 -5.16 -13.59 -23.15
N ASP A 515 -5.28 -13.87 -21.88
CA ASP A 515 -6.44 -14.57 -21.35
C ASP A 515 -7.53 -13.55 -20.97
N ARG A 516 -8.68 -14.06 -20.61
CA ARG A 516 -9.83 -13.27 -20.14
C ARG A 516 -9.44 -12.39 -18.95
N PRO A 517 -9.79 -11.11 -18.93
CA PRO A 517 -9.47 -10.22 -17.80
C PRO A 517 -10.17 -10.63 -16.49
N ASN A 518 -11.25 -11.42 -16.57
CA ASN A 518 -11.91 -11.99 -15.40
C ASN A 518 -11.14 -13.21 -14.88
N THR A 519 -10.47 -13.09 -13.75
CA THR A 519 -9.63 -14.15 -13.16
C THR A 519 -10.40 -15.26 -12.44
N HIS A 520 -11.72 -15.21 -12.42
CA HIS A 520 -12.53 -16.13 -11.61
C HIS A 520 -13.14 -17.31 -12.38
N ALA A 521 -13.19 -17.24 -13.69
CA ALA A 521 -13.80 -18.30 -14.51
C ALA A 521 -13.14 -18.37 -15.90
N ASP A 522 -13.15 -19.58 -16.46
CA ASP A 522 -12.86 -19.85 -17.86
C ASP A 522 -11.47 -19.39 -18.34
N GLN A 523 -10.47 -19.63 -17.51
CA GLN A 523 -9.08 -19.30 -17.81
C GLN A 523 -8.41 -20.41 -18.63
N ILE A 524 -7.46 -20.03 -19.49
CA ILE A 524 -6.57 -20.96 -20.18
C ILE A 524 -5.59 -21.54 -19.16
N THR A 525 -5.69 -22.83 -18.89
CA THR A 525 -4.84 -23.53 -17.93
C THR A 525 -3.69 -24.28 -18.57
N ALA A 526 -3.81 -24.64 -19.86
CA ALA A 526 -2.77 -25.28 -20.64
C ALA A 526 -3.11 -25.20 -22.14
N GLY A 527 -2.11 -25.38 -23.02
CA GLY A 527 -2.31 -25.41 -24.46
C GLY A 527 -1.05 -25.80 -25.22
N GLN A 528 -1.17 -25.84 -26.54
CA GLN A 528 -0.05 -26.02 -27.44
C GLN A 528 -0.11 -25.03 -28.60
N LEU A 529 1.03 -24.48 -28.95
CA LEU A 529 1.24 -23.78 -30.21
C LEU A 529 1.88 -24.78 -31.20
N VAL A 530 1.22 -25.00 -32.33
CA VAL A 530 1.69 -25.91 -33.37
C VAL A 530 1.98 -25.11 -34.64
N PHE A 531 3.20 -25.18 -35.12
CA PHE A 531 3.64 -24.44 -36.30
C PHE A 531 3.61 -25.34 -37.55
N SER A 532 3.49 -24.74 -38.71
CA SER A 532 3.40 -25.47 -39.98
C SER A 532 4.66 -26.26 -40.37
N ASP A 533 5.82 -25.91 -39.77
CA ASP A 533 7.07 -26.65 -39.91
C ASP A 533 7.16 -27.88 -38.97
N GLY A 534 6.12 -28.13 -38.16
CA GLY A 534 6.06 -29.23 -37.22
C GLY A 534 6.58 -28.91 -35.82
N VAL A 535 7.10 -27.66 -35.59
CA VAL A 535 7.50 -27.25 -34.26
C VAL A 535 6.27 -27.13 -33.37
N THR A 536 6.38 -27.58 -32.13
CA THR A 536 5.32 -27.51 -31.13
C THR A 536 5.88 -26.88 -29.86
N VAL A 537 5.18 -25.92 -29.31
CA VAL A 537 5.50 -25.25 -28.03
C VAL A 537 4.35 -25.51 -27.06
N THR A 538 4.65 -26.07 -25.91
CA THR A 538 3.66 -26.31 -24.87
C THR A 538 3.50 -25.07 -23.99
N ILE A 539 2.27 -24.64 -23.81
CA ILE A 539 1.88 -23.63 -22.83
C ILE A 539 1.49 -24.42 -21.58
N GLY A 540 2.34 -24.36 -20.55
CA GLY A 540 2.10 -25.01 -19.26
C GLY A 540 1.79 -23.97 -18.18
N GLU A 541 0.79 -24.23 -17.38
CA GLU A 541 0.27 -23.37 -16.31
C GLU A 541 -0.68 -22.27 -16.78
N LYS A 542 -1.49 -21.82 -15.82
CA LYS A 542 -2.50 -20.78 -15.98
C LYS A 542 -1.88 -19.49 -16.54
N LEU A 543 -2.42 -18.99 -17.65
CA LEU A 543 -2.04 -17.71 -18.24
C LEU A 543 -2.49 -16.54 -17.38
#